data_e65d8aa2ca9521c45fd6cc8ecb17fc34
#
_entry.id   e65d8aa2ca9521c45fd6cc8ecb17fc34
#
_cell.length_a   1.000
_cell.length_b   1.000
_cell.length_c   1.000
_cell.angle_alpha   90.00
_cell.angle_beta   90.00
_cell.angle_gamma   90.00
#
_symmetry.space_group_name_H-M   'P 1'
#
loop_
_entity.id
_entity.type
_entity.pdbx_description
1 polymer ?
#
loop_
_entity_poly.entity_id
_entity_poly.type
_entity_poly.pdbx_seq_one_letter_code
_entity_poly.pdbx_strand_id
1 'polypeptide(L)'
;VSGAPRLTSGLVATLGFLAAVGPFATDMYLASFTEIAADLGSSASAVQLTLTAFLLGIGAGQLLLGPLSDRFGRRPVMVLSMGVFALSSVLMVFTPTIEVFVALRLVQGVAGAAGIVVARAIVVDLSEGETAVRALSLIATVTALGPLVAPPIGGAVGVLTDWRGVLIVLAAISAAMFLLA
;
A
#
# COMPACT_ATOMS: atom_id res chain seq x y z
N VAL A 1 25.34 -9.92 -25.78
CA VAL A 1 25.39 -9.05 -24.61
C VAL A 1 23.96 -8.58 -24.36
N SER A 2 23.25 -9.30 -23.50
CA SER A 2 21.91 -8.96 -23.01
C SER A 2 22.04 -7.62 -22.26
N GLY A 3 21.35 -6.59 -22.75
CA GLY A 3 21.42 -5.25 -22.16
C GLY A 3 20.98 -5.29 -20.70
N ALA A 4 21.79 -4.69 -19.82
CA ALA A 4 21.44 -4.50 -18.42
C ALA A 4 20.06 -3.81 -18.31
N PRO A 5 19.21 -4.21 -17.37
CA PRO A 5 17.91 -3.57 -17.20
C PRO A 5 18.10 -2.06 -16.96
N ARG A 6 17.45 -1.23 -17.77
CA ARG A 6 17.54 0.23 -17.69
C ARG A 6 16.31 0.79 -17.02
N LEU A 7 16.48 1.83 -16.22
CA LEU A 7 15.38 2.58 -15.65
C LEU A 7 14.61 3.28 -16.76
N THR A 8 13.38 2.80 -17.02
CA THR A 8 12.47 3.42 -18.01
C THR A 8 11.43 4.28 -17.31
N SER A 9 10.85 5.26 -18.02
CA SER A 9 9.76 6.10 -17.46
C SER A 9 8.56 5.26 -17.03
N GLY A 10 8.25 4.19 -17.78
CA GLY A 10 7.18 3.27 -17.41
C GLY A 10 7.47 2.53 -16.09
N LEU A 11 8.71 2.06 -15.89
CA LEU A 11 9.11 1.42 -14.63
C LEU A 11 9.03 2.42 -13.45
N VAL A 12 9.49 3.66 -13.63
CA VAL A 12 9.39 4.69 -12.57
C VAL A 12 7.93 4.99 -12.23
N ALA A 13 7.04 5.08 -13.21
CA ALA A 13 5.62 5.27 -12.98
C ALA A 13 5.00 4.09 -12.21
N THR A 14 5.34 2.85 -12.59
CA THR A 14 4.92 1.64 -11.87
C THR A 14 5.42 1.64 -10.42
N LEU A 15 6.70 1.91 -10.21
CA LEU A 15 7.28 1.98 -8.86
C LEU A 15 6.65 3.10 -8.02
N GLY A 16 6.35 4.24 -8.62
CA GLY A 16 5.61 5.34 -7.98
C GLY A 16 4.21 4.93 -7.56
N PHE A 17 3.49 4.22 -8.43
CA PHE A 17 2.16 3.69 -8.11
C PHE A 17 2.21 2.64 -6.98
N LEU A 18 3.17 1.72 -7.01
CA LEU A 18 3.39 0.75 -5.94
C LEU A 18 3.77 1.43 -4.61
N ALA A 19 4.53 2.52 -4.65
CA ALA A 19 4.90 3.28 -3.45
C ALA A 19 3.73 4.08 -2.86
N ALA A 20 2.69 4.40 -3.65
CA ALA A 20 1.49 5.08 -3.18
C ALA A 20 0.52 4.16 -2.39
N VAL A 21 0.86 2.88 -2.21
CA VAL A 21 0.08 1.90 -1.45
C VAL A 21 -0.33 2.39 -0.05
N GLY A 22 0.58 3.08 0.65
CA GLY A 22 0.33 3.60 2.00
C GLY A 22 -0.84 4.59 2.03
N PRO A 23 -0.77 5.72 1.32
CA PRO A 23 -1.86 6.70 1.25
C PRO A 23 -3.21 6.12 0.83
N PHE A 24 -3.26 5.27 -0.18
CA PHE A 24 -4.51 4.63 -0.58
C PHE A 24 -5.08 3.76 0.54
N ALA A 25 -4.24 2.96 1.20
CA ALA A 25 -4.66 2.09 2.28
C ALA A 25 -5.03 2.84 3.58
N THR A 26 -4.47 4.03 3.84
CA THR A 26 -4.77 4.80 5.04
C THR A 26 -5.91 5.77 4.84
N ASP A 27 -5.91 6.50 3.74
CA ASP A 27 -6.70 7.72 3.64
C ASP A 27 -8.06 7.50 2.98
N MET A 28 -8.21 6.44 2.14
CA MET A 28 -9.49 6.16 1.50
C MET A 28 -10.60 5.81 2.49
N TYR A 29 -10.30 5.04 3.56
CA TYR A 29 -11.35 4.58 4.48
C TYR A 29 -11.56 5.46 5.71
N LEU A 30 -10.78 6.55 5.87
CA LEU A 30 -10.93 7.46 7.01
C LEU A 30 -12.34 8.03 7.15
N ALA A 31 -12.98 8.37 6.03
CA ALA A 31 -14.35 8.88 6.03
C ALA A 31 -15.38 7.86 6.53
N SER A 32 -15.06 6.57 6.50
CA SER A 32 -15.96 5.47 6.90
C SER A 32 -15.80 5.03 8.36
N PHE A 33 -14.95 5.67 9.16
CA PHE A 33 -14.66 5.25 10.55
C PHE A 33 -15.89 5.11 11.43
N THR A 34 -16.82 6.06 11.35
CA THR A 34 -18.05 6.04 12.15
C THR A 34 -18.95 4.87 11.74
N GLU A 35 -19.06 4.62 10.45
CA GLU A 35 -19.87 3.53 9.90
C GLU A 35 -19.28 2.16 10.27
N ILE A 36 -17.95 2.00 10.15
CA ILE A 36 -17.24 0.79 10.57
C ILE A 36 -17.47 0.50 12.05
N ALA A 37 -17.38 1.53 12.90
CA ALA A 37 -17.62 1.38 14.34
C ALA A 37 -19.05 0.89 14.62
N ALA A 38 -20.05 1.45 13.95
CA ALA A 38 -21.44 1.08 14.10
C ALA A 38 -21.72 -0.36 13.59
N ASP A 39 -21.22 -0.69 12.40
CA ASP A 39 -21.50 -1.98 11.75
C ASP A 39 -20.81 -3.16 12.46
N LEU A 40 -19.58 -2.96 12.94
CA LEU A 40 -18.83 -3.98 13.69
C LEU A 40 -19.11 -3.95 15.21
N GLY A 41 -20.07 -3.13 15.68
CA GLY A 41 -20.41 -3.02 17.09
C GLY A 41 -19.22 -2.63 17.98
N SER A 42 -18.31 -1.80 17.46
CA SER A 42 -17.06 -1.44 18.11
C SER A 42 -17.00 0.05 18.47
N SER A 43 -15.99 0.45 19.24
CA SER A 43 -15.75 1.86 19.56
C SER A 43 -14.94 2.57 18.48
N ALA A 44 -15.06 3.90 18.39
CA ALA A 44 -14.22 4.71 17.50
C ALA A 44 -12.72 4.50 17.79
N SER A 45 -12.34 4.31 19.05
CA SER A 45 -10.95 4.02 19.44
C SER A 45 -10.48 2.66 18.87
N ALA A 46 -11.35 1.65 18.83
CA ALA A 46 -11.02 0.36 18.24
C ALA A 46 -10.82 0.47 16.73
N VAL A 47 -11.61 1.30 16.04
CA VAL A 47 -11.39 1.57 14.61
C VAL A 47 -10.06 2.31 14.39
N GLN A 48 -9.70 3.27 15.25
CA GLN A 48 -8.39 3.92 15.19
C GLN A 48 -7.21 2.94 15.35
N LEU A 49 -7.36 1.86 16.13
CA LEU A 49 -6.33 0.84 16.24
C LEU A 49 -6.04 0.15 14.90
N THR A 50 -7.00 0.10 13.96
CA THR A 50 -6.77 -0.46 12.62
C THR A 50 -5.74 0.37 11.84
N LEU A 51 -5.77 1.69 11.97
CA LEU A 51 -4.78 2.61 11.39
C LEU A 51 -3.42 2.45 12.08
N THR A 52 -3.41 2.42 13.42
CA THR A 52 -2.20 2.21 14.21
C THR A 52 -1.52 0.89 13.85
N ALA A 53 -2.28 -0.20 13.76
CA ALA A 53 -1.78 -1.51 13.37
C ALA A 53 -1.15 -1.48 11.96
N PHE A 54 -1.79 -0.83 11.01
CA PHE A 54 -1.25 -0.67 9.66
C PHE A 54 0.08 0.12 9.67
N LEU A 55 0.16 1.24 10.39
CA LEU A 55 1.38 2.05 10.48
C LEU A 55 2.51 1.31 11.19
N LEU A 56 2.21 0.58 12.27
CA LEU A 56 3.19 -0.31 12.93
C LEU A 56 3.65 -1.41 11.98
N GLY A 57 2.73 -1.98 11.20
CA GLY A 57 3.05 -2.94 10.16
C GLY A 57 4.00 -2.37 9.11
N ILE A 58 3.73 -1.15 8.60
CA ILE A 58 4.64 -0.46 7.67
C ILE A 58 6.03 -0.28 8.30
N GLY A 59 6.11 0.21 9.53
CA GLY A 59 7.38 0.40 10.23
C GLY A 59 8.17 -0.90 10.36
N ALA A 60 7.54 -1.97 10.83
CA ALA A 60 8.15 -3.30 10.93
C ALA A 60 8.55 -3.84 9.54
N GLY A 61 7.67 -3.72 8.56
CA GLY A 61 7.92 -4.17 7.20
C GLY A 61 9.10 -3.45 6.54
N GLN A 62 9.29 -2.15 6.79
CA GLN A 62 10.44 -1.40 6.27
C GLN A 62 11.77 -1.96 6.81
N LEU A 63 11.81 -2.35 8.06
CA LEU A 63 13.01 -2.94 8.67
C LEU A 63 13.29 -4.35 8.15
N LEU A 64 12.27 -5.12 7.81
CA LEU A 64 12.38 -6.51 7.41
C LEU A 64 12.56 -6.68 5.89
N LEU A 65 11.74 -5.98 5.09
CA LEU A 65 11.66 -6.22 3.64
C LEU A 65 12.84 -5.64 2.87
N GLY A 66 13.53 -4.62 3.41
CA GLY A 66 14.78 -4.12 2.84
C GLY A 66 15.83 -5.23 2.75
N PRO A 67 16.36 -5.72 3.89
CA PRO A 67 17.35 -6.81 3.91
C PRO A 67 16.85 -8.09 3.24
N LEU A 68 15.55 -8.40 3.35
CA LEU A 68 14.98 -9.57 2.70
C LEU A 68 15.07 -9.46 1.17
N SER A 69 14.81 -8.28 0.62
CA SER A 69 14.89 -8.03 -0.82
C SER A 69 16.34 -7.98 -1.33
N ASP A 70 17.31 -7.64 -0.47
CA ASP A 70 18.73 -7.75 -0.78
C ASP A 70 19.16 -9.22 -0.90
N ARG A 71 18.60 -10.09 -0.05
CA ARG A 71 18.96 -11.52 0.01
C ARG A 71 18.26 -12.37 -1.06
N PHE A 72 16.96 -12.16 -1.26
CA PHE A 72 16.11 -12.99 -2.12
C PHE A 72 15.83 -12.37 -3.49
N GLY A 73 16.27 -11.12 -3.70
CA GLY A 73 16.02 -10.34 -4.91
C GLY A 73 14.82 -9.40 -4.78
N ARG A 74 14.89 -8.27 -5.50
CA ARG A 74 13.87 -7.21 -5.45
C ARG A 74 12.50 -7.71 -5.91
N ARG A 75 12.45 -8.31 -7.10
CA ARG A 75 11.20 -8.73 -7.73
C ARG A 75 10.42 -9.79 -6.94
N PRO A 76 11.00 -10.92 -6.50
CA PRO A 76 10.25 -11.91 -5.73
C PRO A 76 9.64 -11.35 -4.44
N VAL A 77 10.39 -10.50 -3.72
CA VAL A 77 9.90 -9.87 -2.48
C VAL A 77 8.79 -8.88 -2.79
N MET A 78 8.91 -8.05 -3.84
CA MET A 78 7.87 -7.13 -4.27
C MET A 78 6.58 -7.87 -4.63
N VAL A 79 6.65 -8.87 -5.52
CA VAL A 79 5.48 -9.64 -5.97
C VAL A 79 4.79 -10.34 -4.82
N LEU A 80 5.55 -11.04 -3.96
CA LEU A 80 4.97 -11.72 -2.80
C LEU A 80 4.28 -10.74 -1.84
N SER A 81 4.94 -9.63 -1.55
CA SER A 81 4.40 -8.61 -0.65
C SER A 81 3.14 -7.96 -1.24
N MET A 82 3.13 -7.59 -2.52
CA MET A 82 1.93 -7.05 -3.15
C MET A 82 0.80 -8.08 -3.22
N GLY A 83 1.11 -9.37 -3.38
CA GLY A 83 0.13 -10.45 -3.28
C GLY A 83 -0.49 -10.57 -1.90
N VAL A 84 0.32 -10.53 -0.84
CA VAL A 84 -0.17 -10.52 0.56
C VAL A 84 -0.98 -9.25 0.84
N PHE A 85 -0.55 -8.10 0.34
CA PHE A 85 -1.27 -6.83 0.46
C PHE A 85 -2.65 -6.90 -0.21
N ALA A 86 -2.72 -7.41 -1.44
CA ALA A 86 -3.98 -7.57 -2.17
C ALA A 86 -4.91 -8.59 -1.49
N LEU A 87 -4.38 -9.72 -1.05
CA LEU A 87 -5.16 -10.74 -0.34
C LEU A 87 -5.73 -10.19 0.97
N SER A 88 -4.94 -9.52 1.79
CA SER A 88 -5.43 -8.90 3.03
C SER A 88 -6.47 -7.81 2.74
N SER A 89 -6.33 -7.05 1.65
CA SER A 89 -7.35 -6.08 1.22
C SER A 89 -8.68 -6.74 0.87
N VAL A 90 -8.65 -7.88 0.15
CA VAL A 90 -9.85 -8.66 -0.16
C VAL A 90 -10.48 -9.24 1.11
N LEU A 91 -9.67 -9.82 2.00
CA LEU A 91 -10.17 -10.44 3.23
C LEU A 91 -10.83 -9.42 4.17
N MET A 92 -10.35 -8.16 4.17
CA MET A 92 -10.96 -7.09 4.97
C MET A 92 -12.40 -6.76 4.56
N VAL A 93 -12.78 -6.96 3.30
CA VAL A 93 -14.17 -6.76 2.84
C VAL A 93 -15.14 -7.68 3.59
N PHE A 94 -14.69 -8.88 3.95
CA PHE A 94 -15.49 -9.92 4.63
C PHE A 94 -15.25 -9.95 6.14
N THR A 95 -14.59 -8.97 6.72
CA THR A 95 -14.25 -8.92 8.15
C THR A 95 -15.49 -8.98 9.03
N PRO A 96 -15.60 -9.96 9.94
CA PRO A 96 -16.76 -10.10 10.82
C PRO A 96 -16.63 -9.28 12.11
N THR A 97 -15.40 -8.96 12.55
CA THR A 97 -15.14 -8.27 13.82
C THR A 97 -13.97 -7.30 13.69
N ILE A 98 -13.90 -6.33 14.62
CA ILE A 98 -12.84 -5.33 14.62
C ILE A 98 -11.45 -5.93 14.89
N GLU A 99 -11.34 -7.00 15.67
CA GLU A 99 -10.08 -7.67 15.98
C GLU A 99 -9.47 -8.30 14.72
N VAL A 100 -10.29 -8.97 13.93
CA VAL A 100 -9.85 -9.52 12.62
C VAL A 100 -9.43 -8.40 11.69
N PHE A 101 -10.16 -7.29 11.68
CA PHE A 101 -9.78 -6.13 10.89
C PHE A 101 -8.41 -5.56 11.32
N VAL A 102 -8.17 -5.37 12.62
CA VAL A 102 -6.88 -4.90 13.16
C VAL A 102 -5.74 -5.85 12.76
N ALA A 103 -5.94 -7.17 12.89
CA ALA A 103 -4.94 -8.16 12.50
C ALA A 103 -4.61 -8.11 11.01
N LEU A 104 -5.64 -8.03 10.14
CA LEU A 104 -5.46 -7.89 8.69
C LEU A 104 -4.74 -6.59 8.32
N ARG A 105 -5.02 -5.49 9.01
CA ARG A 105 -4.33 -4.22 8.85
C ARG A 105 -2.85 -4.28 9.18
N LEU A 106 -2.48 -5.00 10.24
CA LEU A 106 -1.07 -5.20 10.58
C LEU A 106 -0.34 -5.97 9.46
N VAL A 107 -0.92 -7.07 8.99
CA VAL A 107 -0.37 -7.89 7.89
C VAL A 107 -0.27 -7.07 6.61
N GLN A 108 -1.34 -6.32 6.27
CA GLN A 108 -1.37 -5.43 5.12
C GLN A 108 -0.28 -4.36 5.20
N GLY A 109 -0.06 -3.77 6.38
CA GLY A 109 0.99 -2.76 6.60
C GLY A 109 2.38 -3.34 6.37
N VAL A 110 2.68 -4.51 6.95
CA VAL A 110 3.98 -5.20 6.71
C VAL A 110 4.21 -5.42 5.22
N ALA A 111 3.21 -5.95 4.52
CA ALA A 111 3.31 -6.20 3.10
C ALA A 111 3.44 -4.91 2.27
N GLY A 112 2.66 -3.88 2.60
CA GLY A 112 2.66 -2.58 1.92
C GLY A 112 4.00 -1.84 2.00
N ALA A 113 4.80 -2.11 3.03
CA ALA A 113 6.13 -1.53 3.17
C ALA A 113 7.06 -1.85 1.99
N ALA A 114 6.85 -3.00 1.30
CA ALA A 114 7.62 -3.35 0.11
C ALA A 114 7.48 -2.31 -1.01
N GLY A 115 6.28 -1.79 -1.24
CA GLY A 115 6.03 -0.74 -2.22
C GLY A 115 6.89 0.50 -2.00
N ILE A 116 7.19 0.82 -0.74
CA ILE A 116 8.00 1.98 -0.37
C ILE A 116 9.50 1.66 -0.45
N VAL A 117 9.94 0.56 0.21
CA VAL A 117 11.36 0.25 0.39
C VAL A 117 11.96 -0.37 -0.86
N VAL A 118 11.30 -1.38 -1.41
CA VAL A 118 11.84 -2.12 -2.56
C VAL A 118 11.77 -1.28 -3.83
N ALA A 119 10.72 -0.45 -4.00
CA ALA A 119 10.65 0.47 -5.14
C ALA A 119 11.83 1.46 -5.16
N ARG A 120 12.18 2.04 -4.01
CA ARG A 120 13.35 2.92 -3.91
C ARG A 120 14.66 2.18 -4.15
N ALA A 121 14.80 0.97 -3.61
CA ALA A 121 15.98 0.13 -3.82
C ALA A 121 16.18 -0.20 -5.32
N ILE A 122 15.11 -0.54 -6.05
CA ILE A 122 15.18 -0.80 -7.49
C ILE A 122 15.69 0.44 -8.25
N VAL A 123 15.24 1.65 -7.89
CA VAL A 123 15.72 2.88 -8.53
C VAL A 123 17.21 3.07 -8.31
N VAL A 124 17.69 2.87 -7.08
CA VAL A 124 19.11 3.02 -6.73
C VAL A 124 19.96 1.93 -7.40
N ASP A 125 19.45 0.71 -7.52
CA ASP A 125 20.15 -0.40 -8.18
C ASP A 125 20.26 -0.20 -9.71
N LEU A 126 19.33 0.53 -10.33
CA LEU A 126 19.25 0.71 -11.79
C LEU A 126 19.71 2.07 -12.30
N SER A 127 20.03 3.01 -11.42
CA SER A 127 20.40 4.37 -11.82
C SER A 127 21.30 5.05 -10.79
N GLU A 128 22.10 6.02 -11.27
CA GLU A 128 23.03 6.81 -10.48
C GLU A 128 22.85 8.31 -10.76
N GLY A 129 23.42 9.14 -9.90
CA GLY A 129 23.51 10.59 -10.08
C GLY A 129 22.15 11.25 -10.26
N GLU A 130 22.04 12.14 -11.24
CA GLU A 130 20.84 12.93 -11.49
C GLU A 130 19.62 12.09 -11.89
N THR A 131 19.82 10.96 -12.58
CA THR A 131 18.74 10.05 -12.98
C THR A 131 18.07 9.41 -11.77
N ALA A 132 18.85 8.94 -10.80
CA ALA A 132 18.34 8.39 -9.55
C ALA A 132 17.56 9.45 -8.76
N VAL A 133 18.13 10.67 -8.63
CA VAL A 133 17.46 11.78 -7.94
C VAL A 133 16.11 12.12 -8.56
N ARG A 134 16.03 12.23 -9.89
CA ARG A 134 14.77 12.51 -10.61
C ARG A 134 13.74 11.40 -10.39
N ALA A 135 14.13 10.14 -10.49
CA ALA A 135 13.23 9.01 -10.29
C ALA A 135 12.70 8.93 -8.85
N LEU A 136 13.56 9.10 -7.85
CA LEU A 136 13.16 9.14 -6.44
C LEU A 136 12.25 10.33 -6.13
N SER A 137 12.52 11.50 -6.73
CA SER A 137 11.66 12.69 -6.60
C SER A 137 10.28 12.45 -7.21
N LEU A 138 10.19 11.78 -8.35
CA LEU A 138 8.90 11.40 -8.96
C LEU A 138 8.12 10.43 -8.06
N ILE A 139 8.75 9.40 -7.53
CA ILE A 139 8.12 8.48 -6.57
C ILE A 139 7.63 9.25 -5.33
N ALA A 140 8.45 10.15 -4.78
CA ALA A 140 8.07 10.97 -3.65
C ALA A 140 6.87 11.87 -3.97
N THR A 141 6.83 12.48 -5.16
CA THR A 141 5.73 13.32 -5.62
C THR A 141 4.43 12.51 -5.73
N VAL A 142 4.46 11.33 -6.35
CA VAL A 142 3.28 10.45 -6.46
C VAL A 142 2.79 10.04 -5.08
N THR A 143 3.70 9.68 -4.17
CA THR A 143 3.35 9.31 -2.79
C THR A 143 2.75 10.50 -2.02
N ALA A 144 3.28 11.71 -2.20
CA ALA A 144 2.79 12.93 -1.55
C ALA A 144 1.41 13.38 -2.07
N LEU A 145 1.07 13.05 -3.32
CA LEU A 145 -0.27 13.31 -3.88
C LEU A 145 -1.33 12.33 -3.36
N GLY A 146 -0.92 11.18 -2.82
CA GLY A 146 -1.82 10.16 -2.29
C GLY A 146 -2.84 10.70 -1.29
N PRO A 147 -2.42 11.38 -0.21
CA PRO A 147 -3.33 11.97 0.79
C PRO A 147 -4.28 13.04 0.22
N LEU A 148 -3.95 13.65 -0.92
CA LEU A 148 -4.82 14.60 -1.60
C LEU A 148 -5.91 13.90 -2.44
N VAL A 149 -5.59 12.74 -3.00
CA VAL A 149 -6.46 12.02 -3.95
C VAL A 149 -7.28 10.92 -3.26
N ALA A 150 -6.70 10.22 -2.30
CA ALA A 150 -7.34 9.07 -1.65
C ALA A 150 -8.61 9.41 -0.85
N PRO A 151 -8.66 10.45 0.01
CA PRO A 151 -9.86 10.77 0.78
C PRO A 151 -11.07 11.17 -0.09
N PRO A 152 -10.94 12.01 -1.13
CA PRO A 152 -12.05 12.31 -2.03
C PRO A 152 -12.62 11.08 -2.73
N ILE A 153 -11.74 10.17 -3.18
CA ILE A 153 -12.18 8.90 -3.80
C ILE A 153 -12.92 8.05 -2.76
N GLY A 154 -12.34 7.86 -1.58
CA GLY A 154 -12.96 7.08 -0.50
C GLY A 154 -14.30 7.66 -0.07
N GLY A 155 -14.39 8.98 0.10
CA GLY A 155 -15.62 9.68 0.45
C GLY A 155 -16.70 9.55 -0.62
N ALA A 156 -16.36 9.73 -1.89
CA ALA A 156 -17.31 9.58 -3.01
C ALA A 156 -17.84 8.14 -3.10
N VAL A 157 -16.96 7.15 -2.96
CA VAL A 157 -17.38 5.73 -2.95
C VAL A 157 -18.27 5.42 -1.75
N GLY A 158 -17.89 5.89 -0.54
CA GLY A 158 -18.65 5.65 0.69
C GLY A 158 -20.06 6.23 0.65
N VAL A 159 -20.25 7.40 0.01
CA VAL A 159 -21.59 8.00 -0.21
C VAL A 159 -22.44 7.18 -1.17
N LEU A 160 -21.83 6.56 -2.18
CA LEU A 160 -22.53 5.79 -3.20
C LEU A 160 -22.81 4.34 -2.80
N THR A 161 -22.06 3.82 -1.83
CA THR A 161 -22.14 2.43 -1.38
C THR A 161 -22.20 2.34 0.14
N ASP A 162 -21.15 1.84 0.76
CA ASP A 162 -20.89 1.74 2.19
C ASP A 162 -19.37 1.62 2.43
N TRP A 163 -18.94 1.44 3.66
CA TRP A 163 -17.54 1.25 4.00
C TRP A 163 -16.91 -0.01 3.36
N ARG A 164 -17.70 -1.07 3.14
CA ARG A 164 -17.23 -2.27 2.42
C ARG A 164 -16.99 -1.97 0.95
N GLY A 165 -17.80 -1.11 0.34
CA GLY A 165 -17.56 -0.62 -1.02
C GLY A 165 -16.24 0.13 -1.16
N VAL A 166 -15.85 0.93 -0.17
CA VAL A 166 -14.53 1.58 -0.13
C VAL A 166 -13.41 0.52 -0.07
N LEU A 167 -13.56 -0.53 0.73
CA LEU A 167 -12.60 -1.64 0.80
C LEU A 167 -12.55 -2.46 -0.49
N ILE A 168 -13.66 -2.62 -1.21
CA ILE A 168 -13.68 -3.28 -2.53
C ILE A 168 -12.86 -2.48 -3.54
N VAL A 169 -13.01 -1.16 -3.57
CA VAL A 169 -12.18 -0.30 -4.45
C VAL A 169 -10.71 -0.38 -4.06
N LEU A 170 -10.39 -0.37 -2.76
CA LEU A 170 -9.02 -0.57 -2.28
C LEU A 170 -8.47 -1.94 -2.69
N ALA A 171 -9.27 -3.00 -2.59
CA ALA A 171 -8.89 -4.35 -3.03
C ALA A 171 -8.63 -4.41 -4.54
N ALA A 172 -9.44 -3.72 -5.36
CA ALA A 172 -9.22 -3.63 -6.80
C ALA A 172 -7.92 -2.88 -7.15
N ILE A 173 -7.64 -1.75 -6.48
CA ILE A 173 -6.37 -1.02 -6.62
C ILE A 173 -5.19 -1.92 -6.21
N SER A 174 -5.33 -2.64 -5.10
CA SER A 174 -4.30 -3.57 -4.60
C SER A 174 -4.03 -4.73 -5.56
N ALA A 175 -5.08 -5.28 -6.19
CA ALA A 175 -4.94 -6.29 -7.22
C ALA A 175 -4.23 -5.74 -8.47
N ALA A 176 -4.52 -4.52 -8.89
CA ALA A 176 -3.80 -3.85 -9.97
C ALA A 176 -2.31 -3.66 -9.63
N MET A 177 -2.01 -3.26 -8.39
CA MET A 177 -0.63 -3.15 -7.89
C MET A 177 0.10 -4.50 -7.92
N PHE A 178 -0.56 -5.58 -7.51
CA PHE A 178 0.00 -6.93 -7.58
C PHE A 178 0.29 -7.39 -9.01
N LEU A 179 -0.60 -7.09 -9.95
CA LEU A 179 -0.41 -7.45 -11.37
C LEU A 179 0.72 -6.67 -12.04
N LEU A 180 1.04 -5.49 -11.54
CA LEU A 180 2.12 -4.64 -12.06
C LEU A 180 3.50 -4.93 -11.41
N ALA A 181 3.55 -5.64 -10.28
CA ALA A 181 4.76 -5.98 -9.53
C ALA A 181 5.50 -7.16 -10.14
#